data_30c2928c3e6bd5b279da4d391db8d5f3
#
_entry.id   30c2928c3e6bd5b279da4d391db8d5f3
#
_cell.length_a   1.000
_cell.length_b   1.000
_cell.length_c   1.000
_cell.angle_alpha   90.00
_cell.angle_beta   90.00
_cell.angle_gamma   90.00
#
_symmetry.space_group_name_H-M   'P 1'
#
loop_
_entity.id
_entity.type
_entity.pdbx_description
1 polymer ?
#
loop_
_entity_poly.entity_id
_entity_poly.type
_entity_poly.pdbx_seq_one_letter_code
_entity_poly.pdbx_strand_id
1 'polypeptide(L)'
;EIEAREIMREAPFESEAASVARAFNTMRETGAQLLILIDEYGSTSGLVTLEDITEEVLGRIQSESGPQGEDIAVRIGGQLYVEGNRSLSDLGEELGLELAHPDADTVAGLVLALLRRIPEVGAETDYEGYRFTVKAADERRVSLVAVEPLPAGGAPADAAGGAPATA
;
A
#
# COMPACT_ATOMS: atom_id res chain seq x y z
N GLU A 1 16.76 5.58 33.78
CA GLU A 1 17.45 5.40 32.47
C GLU A 1 17.03 4.05 31.94
N ILE A 2 16.35 4.00 30.79
CA ILE A 2 15.90 2.75 30.15
C ILE A 2 17.07 2.27 29.29
N GLU A 3 17.51 1.06 29.47
CA GLU A 3 18.55 0.48 28.62
C GLU A 3 17.94 0.03 27.27
N ALA A 4 18.68 0.21 26.16
CA ALA A 4 18.24 -0.19 24.82
C ALA A 4 17.83 -1.68 24.77
N ARG A 5 18.47 -2.52 25.58
CA ARG A 5 18.17 -3.96 25.68
C ARG A 5 16.76 -4.24 26.22
N GLU A 6 16.19 -3.35 27.02
CA GLU A 6 14.85 -3.51 27.60
C GLU A 6 13.73 -3.25 26.58
N ILE A 7 14.03 -2.52 25.50
CA ILE A 7 13.09 -2.15 24.45
C ILE A 7 13.38 -2.84 23.10
N MET A 8 14.49 -3.60 23.02
CA MET A 8 14.84 -4.36 21.81
C MET A 8 13.75 -5.40 21.48
N ARG A 9 13.47 -5.54 20.20
CA ARG A 9 12.68 -6.64 19.64
C ARG A 9 13.63 -7.63 18.96
N GLU A 10 13.25 -8.90 18.94
CA GLU A 10 13.97 -9.90 18.14
C GLU A 10 13.79 -9.60 16.66
N ALA A 11 14.91 -9.51 15.93
CA ALA A 11 14.89 -9.41 14.48
C ALA A 11 15.14 -10.81 13.90
N PRO A 12 14.26 -11.32 13.04
CA PRO A 12 14.48 -12.61 12.39
C PRO A 12 15.62 -12.51 11.38
N PHE A 13 16.27 -13.65 11.13
CA PHE A 13 17.35 -13.80 10.19
C PHE A 13 16.86 -14.44 8.91
N GLU A 14 17.43 -14.06 7.76
CA GLU A 14 17.21 -14.69 6.47
C GLU A 14 18.53 -14.76 5.70
N SER A 15 18.65 -15.71 4.76
CA SER A 15 19.83 -15.78 3.91
C SER A 15 19.88 -14.59 2.95
N GLU A 16 21.07 -14.02 2.71
CA GLU A 16 21.27 -12.98 1.70
C GLU A 16 20.94 -13.46 0.28
N ALA A 17 21.02 -14.78 0.04
CA ALA A 17 20.64 -15.42 -1.22
C ALA A 17 19.12 -15.69 -1.34
N ALA A 18 18.34 -15.36 -0.32
CA ALA A 18 16.90 -15.56 -0.36
C ALA A 18 16.23 -14.64 -1.39
N SER A 19 15.18 -15.13 -2.03
CA SER A 19 14.38 -14.29 -2.91
C SER A 19 13.59 -13.23 -2.12
N VAL A 20 13.27 -12.11 -2.76
CA VAL A 20 12.42 -11.05 -2.20
C VAL A 20 11.08 -11.62 -1.69
N ALA A 21 10.47 -12.54 -2.43
CA ALA A 21 9.24 -13.20 -2.02
C ALA A 21 9.39 -14.03 -0.74
N ARG A 22 10.54 -14.68 -0.54
CA ARG A 22 10.83 -15.43 0.68
C ARG A 22 11.05 -14.48 1.86
N ALA A 23 11.86 -13.44 1.70
CA ALA A 23 12.07 -12.41 2.72
C ALA A 23 10.74 -11.79 3.16
N PHE A 24 9.88 -11.44 2.22
CA PHE A 24 8.54 -10.94 2.51
C PHE A 24 7.67 -11.93 3.31
N ASN A 25 7.67 -13.22 2.93
CA ASN A 25 6.92 -14.23 3.67
C ASN A 25 7.42 -14.39 5.11
N THR A 26 8.75 -14.39 5.33
CA THR A 26 9.35 -14.44 6.66
C THR A 26 8.93 -13.23 7.51
N MET A 27 8.93 -12.02 6.94
CA MET A 27 8.42 -10.82 7.63
C MET A 27 6.95 -10.96 8.02
N ARG A 28 6.12 -11.44 7.11
CA ARG A 28 4.69 -11.64 7.36
C ARG A 28 4.42 -12.67 8.46
N GLU A 29 5.10 -13.80 8.44
CA GLU A 29 4.93 -14.88 9.42
C GLU A 29 5.40 -14.47 10.83
N THR A 30 6.47 -13.69 10.91
CA THR A 30 7.04 -13.20 12.16
C THR A 30 6.46 -11.88 12.65
N GLY A 31 5.72 -11.16 11.82
CA GLY A 31 5.27 -9.80 12.09
C GLY A 31 6.41 -8.76 12.15
N ALA A 32 7.59 -9.13 11.65
CA ALA A 32 8.75 -8.26 11.62
C ALA A 32 8.72 -7.32 10.40
N GLN A 33 9.18 -6.10 10.57
CA GLN A 33 9.34 -5.11 9.50
C GLN A 33 10.78 -5.01 9.00
N LEU A 34 11.70 -5.81 9.59
CA LEU A 34 13.11 -5.83 9.28
C LEU A 34 13.64 -7.26 9.46
N LEU A 35 14.49 -7.70 8.52
CA LEU A 35 15.26 -8.95 8.61
C LEU A 35 16.75 -8.62 8.62
N ILE A 36 17.50 -9.41 9.37
CA ILE A 36 18.96 -9.43 9.30
C ILE A 36 19.38 -10.47 8.26
N LEU A 37 20.19 -10.07 7.30
CA LEU A 37 20.68 -10.95 6.26
C LEU A 37 22.02 -11.59 6.70
N ILE A 38 22.13 -12.89 6.46
CA ILE A 38 23.33 -13.67 6.79
C ILE A 38 23.89 -14.37 5.55
N ASP A 39 25.22 -14.43 5.49
CA ASP A 39 25.95 -15.17 4.47
C ASP A 39 26.03 -16.69 4.79
N GLU A 40 26.72 -17.46 3.94
CA GLU A 40 26.89 -18.91 4.09
C GLU A 40 27.72 -19.30 5.33
N TYR A 41 28.45 -18.35 5.90
CA TYR A 41 29.29 -18.55 7.09
C TYR A 41 28.58 -18.12 8.39
N GLY A 42 27.35 -17.62 8.27
CA GLY A 42 26.58 -17.11 9.41
C GLY A 42 26.97 -15.70 9.85
N SER A 43 27.77 -14.99 9.05
CA SER A 43 28.10 -13.58 9.31
C SER A 43 27.00 -12.67 8.80
N THR A 44 26.77 -11.57 9.52
CA THR A 44 25.80 -10.56 9.08
C THR A 44 26.31 -9.85 7.82
N SER A 45 25.59 -9.98 6.71
CA SER A 45 25.87 -9.31 5.45
C SER A 45 25.11 -8.00 5.26
N GLY A 46 23.98 -7.84 5.98
CA GLY A 46 23.20 -6.63 5.91
C GLY A 46 21.85 -6.74 6.62
N LEU A 47 20.95 -5.87 6.23
CA LEU A 47 19.54 -5.91 6.63
C LEU A 47 18.65 -5.54 5.45
N VAL A 48 17.40 -5.94 5.51
CA VAL A 48 16.36 -5.55 4.56
C VAL A 48 15.10 -5.18 5.34
N THR A 49 14.46 -4.10 4.95
CA THR A 49 13.20 -3.65 5.53
C THR A 49 12.01 -4.01 4.62
N LEU A 50 10.81 -3.97 5.18
CA LEU A 50 9.59 -4.11 4.39
C LEU A 50 9.46 -3.00 3.33
N GLU A 51 9.97 -1.79 3.66
CA GLU A 51 10.02 -0.66 2.74
C GLU A 51 10.92 -0.94 1.55
N ASP A 52 12.13 -1.49 1.76
CA ASP A 52 13.06 -1.87 0.67
C ASP A 52 12.42 -2.91 -0.26
N ILE A 53 11.76 -3.92 0.31
CA ILE A 53 11.04 -4.93 -0.47
C ILE A 53 9.91 -4.30 -1.28
N THR A 54 9.16 -3.42 -0.65
CA THR A 54 8.05 -2.72 -1.30
C THR A 54 8.59 -1.82 -2.42
N GLU A 55 9.65 -1.06 -2.18
CA GLU A 55 10.28 -0.21 -3.19
C GLU A 55 10.81 -1.01 -4.38
N GLU A 56 11.46 -2.16 -4.15
CA GLU A 56 11.96 -3.03 -5.23
C GLU A 56 10.81 -3.61 -6.07
N VAL A 57 9.74 -4.05 -5.42
CA VAL A 57 8.55 -4.55 -6.12
C VAL A 57 7.90 -3.43 -6.93
N LEU A 58 7.77 -2.23 -6.33
CA LEU A 58 7.18 -1.06 -6.97
C LEU A 58 8.08 -0.47 -8.06
N GLY A 59 9.39 -0.44 -7.84
CA GLY A 59 10.37 0.01 -8.84
C GLY A 59 10.34 -0.87 -10.09
N ARG A 60 10.13 -2.17 -9.94
CA ARG A 60 9.91 -3.09 -11.07
C ARG A 60 8.60 -2.81 -11.81
N ILE A 61 7.52 -2.57 -11.06
CA ILE A 61 6.23 -2.19 -11.63
C ILE A 61 6.36 -0.92 -12.49
N GLN A 62 7.08 0.10 -12.01
CA GLN A 62 7.30 1.34 -12.75
C GLN A 62 8.26 1.20 -13.94
N SER A 63 9.22 0.27 -13.89
CA SER A 63 10.21 0.08 -14.95
C SER A 63 9.77 -0.92 -16.03
N GLU A 64 8.87 -1.85 -15.71
CA GLU A 64 8.29 -2.80 -16.67
C GLU A 64 7.05 -2.23 -17.39
N SER A 65 6.47 -1.14 -16.89
CA SER A 65 5.44 -0.37 -17.59
C SER A 65 6.06 0.42 -18.75
N GLY A 66 6.45 -0.31 -19.80
CA GLY A 66 6.68 0.25 -21.15
C GLY A 66 5.38 0.86 -21.68
N PRO A 67 5.41 1.53 -22.86
CA PRO A 67 4.31 2.34 -23.38
C PRO A 67 3.01 1.60 -23.77
N GLN A 68 2.81 0.38 -23.28
CA GLN A 68 1.56 -0.37 -23.43
C GLN A 68 1.24 -1.02 -22.07
N GLY A 69 0.41 -0.30 -21.30
CA GLY A 69 0.02 -0.66 -19.94
C GLY A 69 -0.65 -2.03 -19.87
N GLU A 70 0.00 -2.97 -19.20
CA GLU A 70 -0.72 -3.98 -18.46
C GLU A 70 -0.91 -3.42 -17.06
N ASP A 71 -2.16 -3.20 -16.69
CA ASP A 71 -2.58 -2.69 -15.37
C ASP A 71 -2.10 -3.64 -14.28
N ILE A 72 -1.00 -3.30 -13.62
CA ILE A 72 -0.40 -4.18 -12.63
C ILE A 72 -1.09 -3.98 -11.29
N ALA A 73 -1.82 -5.01 -10.86
CA ALA A 73 -2.31 -5.14 -9.51
C ALA A 73 -1.55 -6.26 -8.79
N VAL A 74 -0.89 -5.94 -7.69
CA VAL A 74 -0.10 -6.89 -6.92
C VAL A 74 -0.66 -7.03 -5.52
N ARG A 75 -0.94 -8.27 -5.07
CA ARG A 75 -1.38 -8.53 -3.70
C ARG A 75 -0.19 -8.82 -2.80
N ILE A 76 0.04 -7.98 -1.81
CA ILE A 76 1.10 -8.11 -0.82
C ILE A 76 0.47 -8.01 0.58
N GLY A 77 0.63 -9.05 1.42
CA GLY A 77 0.17 -9.02 2.81
C GLY A 77 -1.35 -8.83 3.01
N GLY A 78 -2.16 -9.12 1.99
CA GLY A 78 -3.61 -8.93 2.03
C GLY A 78 -4.07 -7.57 1.47
N GLN A 79 -3.15 -6.65 1.21
CA GLN A 79 -3.40 -5.39 0.51
C GLN A 79 -3.19 -5.56 -0.99
N LEU A 80 -4.03 -4.94 -1.79
CA LEU A 80 -3.91 -4.86 -3.24
C LEU A 80 -3.23 -3.53 -3.60
N TYR A 81 -2.06 -3.59 -4.22
CA TYR A 81 -1.34 -2.42 -4.71
C TYR A 81 -1.72 -2.17 -6.16
N VAL A 82 -2.20 -0.97 -6.45
CA VAL A 82 -2.68 -0.59 -7.78
C VAL A 82 -2.07 0.73 -8.22
N GLU A 83 -1.80 0.87 -9.51
CA GLU A 83 -1.38 2.14 -10.08
C GLU A 83 -2.50 3.18 -10.00
N GLY A 84 -2.13 4.45 -9.78
CA GLY A 84 -3.10 5.54 -9.67
C GLY A 84 -3.89 5.81 -10.95
N ASN A 85 -3.33 5.48 -12.12
CA ASN A 85 -3.97 5.62 -13.44
C ASN A 85 -4.93 4.49 -13.80
N ARG A 86 -4.96 3.40 -13.00
CA ARG A 86 -5.87 2.28 -13.21
C ARG A 86 -7.32 2.73 -13.16
N SER A 87 -8.16 2.20 -14.07
CA SER A 87 -9.58 2.55 -14.09
C SER A 87 -10.30 1.99 -12.85
N LEU A 88 -11.34 2.70 -12.40
CA LEU A 88 -12.19 2.21 -11.31
C LEU A 88 -12.97 0.97 -11.71
N SER A 89 -13.33 0.85 -12.99
CA SER A 89 -14.00 -0.33 -13.53
C SER A 89 -13.15 -1.59 -13.40
N ASP A 90 -11.86 -1.52 -13.82
CA ASP A 90 -10.94 -2.67 -13.76
C ASP A 90 -10.61 -3.06 -12.33
N LEU A 91 -10.45 -2.05 -11.44
CA LEU A 91 -10.30 -2.31 -10.01
C LEU A 91 -11.57 -2.95 -9.43
N GLY A 92 -12.74 -2.48 -9.84
CA GLY A 92 -14.03 -3.04 -9.41
C GLY A 92 -14.17 -4.51 -9.80
N GLU A 93 -13.85 -4.88 -11.05
CA GLU A 93 -13.84 -6.26 -11.51
C GLU A 93 -12.93 -7.16 -10.64
N GLU A 94 -11.74 -6.66 -10.30
CA GLU A 94 -10.80 -7.41 -9.46
C GLU A 94 -11.27 -7.58 -8.01
N LEU A 95 -11.98 -6.58 -7.47
CA LEU A 95 -12.54 -6.62 -6.13
C LEU A 95 -13.89 -7.34 -6.07
N GLY A 96 -14.50 -7.64 -7.23
CA GLY A 96 -15.80 -8.29 -7.34
C GLY A 96 -16.96 -7.38 -6.99
N LEU A 97 -16.84 -6.08 -7.27
CA LEU A 97 -17.87 -5.08 -7.01
C LEU A 97 -17.94 -4.05 -8.17
N GLU A 98 -19.04 -3.31 -8.25
CA GLU A 98 -19.17 -2.19 -9.17
C GLU A 98 -18.60 -0.94 -8.50
N LEU A 99 -17.40 -0.51 -8.95
CA LEU A 99 -16.70 0.65 -8.42
C LEU A 99 -16.83 1.82 -9.39
N ALA A 100 -17.59 2.84 -9.04
CA ALA A 100 -17.80 4.02 -9.86
C ALA A 100 -17.92 5.28 -9.00
N HIS A 101 -17.42 6.42 -9.49
CA HIS A 101 -17.54 7.70 -8.83
C HIS A 101 -17.86 8.79 -9.86
N PRO A 102 -18.79 9.75 -9.59
CA PRO A 102 -19.23 10.73 -10.58
C PRO A 102 -18.10 11.66 -11.07
N ASP A 103 -17.09 11.91 -10.25
CA ASP A 103 -16.01 12.86 -10.54
C ASP A 103 -14.66 12.16 -10.77
N ALA A 104 -14.62 10.84 -10.96
CA ALA A 104 -13.37 10.09 -11.11
C ALA A 104 -13.53 8.82 -11.93
N ASP A 105 -12.64 8.62 -12.90
CA ASP A 105 -12.54 7.39 -13.72
C ASP A 105 -11.37 6.49 -13.29
N THR A 106 -10.44 7.03 -12.49
CA THR A 106 -9.21 6.33 -12.06
C THR A 106 -9.08 6.28 -10.55
N VAL A 107 -8.24 5.38 -10.05
CA VAL A 107 -7.94 5.23 -8.61
C VAL A 107 -7.37 6.53 -8.03
N ALA A 108 -6.41 7.15 -8.71
CA ALA A 108 -5.88 8.45 -8.29
C ALA A 108 -6.95 9.54 -8.29
N GLY A 109 -7.81 9.55 -9.32
CA GLY A 109 -8.94 10.46 -9.42
C GLY A 109 -9.89 10.31 -8.24
N LEU A 110 -10.23 9.07 -7.86
CA LEU A 110 -11.06 8.76 -6.70
C LEU A 110 -10.46 9.31 -5.40
N VAL A 111 -9.17 9.02 -5.15
CA VAL A 111 -8.48 9.49 -3.95
C VAL A 111 -8.46 11.02 -3.88
N LEU A 112 -8.19 11.69 -5.01
CA LEU A 112 -8.21 13.16 -5.10
C LEU A 112 -9.62 13.73 -4.88
N ALA A 113 -10.66 13.13 -5.46
CA ALA A 113 -12.04 13.56 -5.31
C ALA A 113 -12.51 13.46 -3.86
N LEU A 114 -12.18 12.37 -3.17
CA LEU A 114 -12.54 12.14 -1.78
C LEU A 114 -11.77 13.03 -0.81
N LEU A 115 -10.45 13.17 -0.97
CA LEU A 115 -9.62 13.97 -0.08
C LEU A 115 -9.66 15.48 -0.38
N ARG A 116 -10.11 15.87 -1.58
CA ARG A 116 -10.22 17.26 -2.06
C ARG A 116 -8.93 18.07 -1.95
N ARG A 117 -7.80 17.41 -2.00
CA ARG A 117 -6.45 17.98 -1.98
C ARG A 117 -5.48 16.99 -2.60
N ILE A 118 -4.31 17.45 -3.02
CA ILE A 118 -3.22 16.53 -3.40
C ILE A 118 -2.74 15.84 -2.11
N PRO A 119 -2.87 14.51 -2.01
CA PRO A 119 -2.53 13.80 -0.79
C PRO A 119 -1.03 13.56 -0.69
N GLU A 120 -0.53 13.56 0.53
CA GLU A 120 0.81 13.07 0.86
C GLU A 120 0.82 11.54 0.95
N VAL A 121 2.01 10.96 0.85
CA VAL A 121 2.21 9.51 1.11
C VAL A 121 1.73 9.19 2.53
N GLY A 122 0.97 8.12 2.67
CA GLY A 122 0.32 7.72 3.92
C GLY A 122 -1.08 8.29 4.12
N ALA A 123 -1.56 9.18 3.24
CA ALA A 123 -2.95 9.64 3.31
C ALA A 123 -3.92 8.47 3.04
N GLU A 124 -5.01 8.44 3.80
CA GLU A 124 -6.02 7.38 3.73
C GLU A 124 -7.39 7.96 3.43
N THR A 125 -8.20 7.17 2.71
CA THR A 125 -9.62 7.44 2.51
C THR A 125 -10.37 6.12 2.36
N ASP A 126 -11.62 6.09 2.80
CA ASP A 126 -12.46 4.88 2.73
C ASP A 126 -13.55 5.08 1.67
N TYR A 127 -13.76 4.05 0.82
CA TYR A 127 -14.78 4.06 -0.21
C TYR A 127 -15.28 2.64 -0.49
N GLU A 128 -16.61 2.46 -0.61
CA GLU A 128 -17.29 1.18 -0.93
C GLU A 128 -16.78 -0.03 -0.12
N GLY A 129 -16.51 0.16 1.19
CA GLY A 129 -16.06 -0.89 2.09
C GLY A 129 -14.57 -1.20 2.01
N TYR A 130 -13.80 -0.39 1.30
CA TYR A 130 -12.35 -0.52 1.17
C TYR A 130 -11.65 0.74 1.66
N ARG A 131 -10.45 0.55 2.21
CA ARG A 131 -9.50 1.61 2.53
C ARG A 131 -8.50 1.77 1.41
N PHE A 132 -8.31 3.00 0.99
CA PHE A 132 -7.33 3.42 -0.02
C PHE A 132 -6.24 4.21 0.69
N THR A 133 -5.02 3.68 0.71
CA THR A 133 -3.84 4.33 1.33
C THR A 133 -2.86 4.74 0.23
N VAL A 134 -2.50 6.01 0.17
CA VAL A 134 -1.51 6.52 -0.78
C VAL A 134 -0.13 6.01 -0.40
N LYS A 135 0.51 5.26 -1.29
CA LYS A 135 1.85 4.68 -1.11
C LYS A 135 2.93 5.43 -1.87
N ALA A 136 2.58 6.03 -3.01
CA ALA A 136 3.47 6.92 -3.74
C ALA A 136 2.68 8.06 -4.39
N ALA A 137 3.18 9.27 -4.26
CA ALA A 137 2.64 10.48 -4.88
C ALA A 137 3.76 11.49 -5.10
N ASP A 138 3.59 12.36 -6.09
CA ASP A 138 4.40 13.54 -6.33
C ASP A 138 3.52 14.82 -6.24
N GLU A 139 4.10 16.00 -6.50
CA GLU A 139 3.39 17.28 -6.44
C GLU A 139 2.18 17.39 -7.40
N ARG A 140 2.00 16.46 -8.33
CA ARG A 140 1.02 16.53 -9.40
C ARG A 140 0.07 15.35 -9.45
N ARG A 141 0.48 14.18 -8.95
CA ARG A 141 -0.30 12.96 -9.10
C ARG A 141 -0.04 11.95 -7.98
N VAL A 142 -1.03 11.09 -7.76
CA VAL A 142 -0.88 9.85 -7.00
C VAL A 142 -0.50 8.75 -7.99
N SER A 143 0.65 8.11 -7.77
CA SER A 143 1.16 7.07 -8.66
C SER A 143 0.85 5.67 -8.16
N LEU A 144 0.70 5.47 -6.85
CA LEU A 144 0.43 4.16 -6.26
C LEU A 144 -0.50 4.26 -5.06
N VAL A 145 -1.44 3.32 -4.99
CA VAL A 145 -2.41 3.20 -3.89
C VAL A 145 -2.48 1.75 -3.42
N ALA A 146 -2.46 1.53 -2.11
CA ALA A 146 -2.82 0.24 -1.52
C ALA A 146 -4.30 0.24 -1.18
N VAL A 147 -4.98 -0.84 -1.54
CA VAL A 147 -6.41 -1.06 -1.31
C VAL A 147 -6.58 -2.29 -0.44
N GLU A 148 -7.32 -2.16 0.66
CA GLU A 148 -7.62 -3.26 1.57
C GLU A 148 -9.07 -3.20 2.02
N PRO A 149 -9.72 -4.35 2.29
CA PRO A 149 -11.08 -4.35 2.83
C PRO A 149 -11.08 -3.77 4.24
N LEU A 150 -12.08 -2.94 4.53
CA LEU A 150 -12.32 -2.47 5.89
C LEU A 150 -12.70 -3.65 6.79
N PRO A 151 -12.24 -3.67 8.04
CA PRO A 151 -12.66 -4.70 8.98
C PRO A 151 -14.19 -4.67 9.15
N ALA A 152 -14.81 -5.83 9.15
CA ALA A 152 -16.25 -5.98 9.31
C ALA A 152 -16.71 -5.32 10.63
N GLY A 153 -17.29 -4.11 10.54
CA GLY A 153 -17.74 -3.33 11.72
C GLY A 153 -17.42 -1.83 11.64
N GLY A 154 -16.63 -1.37 10.67
CA GLY A 154 -16.36 0.05 10.45
C GLY A 154 -17.46 0.68 9.58
N ALA A 155 -18.40 1.40 10.17
CA ALA A 155 -19.27 2.28 9.42
C ALA A 155 -18.46 3.43 8.80
N PRO A 156 -18.83 3.93 7.59
CA PRO A 156 -18.13 5.04 6.97
C PRO A 156 -18.17 6.27 7.88
N ALA A 157 -16.98 6.86 8.10
CA ALA A 157 -16.89 8.12 8.82
C ALA A 157 -17.59 9.21 7.99
N ASP A 158 -18.76 9.59 8.49
CA ASP A 158 -19.51 10.82 8.31
C ASP A 158 -19.21 11.71 7.09
N ALA A 159 -20.14 11.63 6.14
CA ALA A 159 -20.45 12.75 5.26
C ALA A 159 -21.30 13.78 6.04
N ALA A 160 -20.67 14.53 6.95
CA ALA A 160 -21.30 15.69 7.57
C ALA A 160 -21.20 16.89 6.61
N GLY A 161 -22.08 16.93 5.61
CA GLY A 161 -22.35 18.08 4.77
C GLY A 161 -23.54 18.84 5.28
N GLY A 162 -23.32 20.07 5.72
CA GLY A 162 -24.28 20.97 6.31
C GLY A 162 -25.59 21.13 5.54
N ALA A 163 -26.67 21.07 6.28
CA ALA A 163 -27.95 21.58 5.86
C ALA A 163 -27.97 23.12 5.96
N PRO A 164 -28.54 23.83 4.98
CA PRO A 164 -28.79 25.26 5.12
C PRO A 164 -30.01 25.49 6.01
N ALA A 165 -29.79 26.30 7.03
CA ALA A 165 -30.90 26.86 7.80
C ALA A 165 -31.66 27.90 6.95
N THR A 166 -32.92 27.62 6.71
CA THR A 166 -33.88 28.59 6.16
C THR A 166 -34.77 29.08 7.32
N ALA A 167 -34.82 30.34 7.50
CA ALA A 167 -36.01 31.12 7.93
C ALA A 167 -35.80 32.59 7.63
#